data_7bdca5c8a4ae75ab1d80a9bec29ec963
#
_entry.id   7bdca5c8a4ae75ab1d80a9bec29ec963
#
_cell.length_a   1.000
_cell.length_b   1.000
_cell.length_c   1.000
_cell.angle_alpha   90.00
_cell.angle_beta   90.00
_cell.angle_gamma   90.00
#
_symmetry.space_group_name_H-M   'P 1'
#
loop_
_entity.id
_entity.type
_entity.pdbx_description
1 polymer ?
#
loop_
_entity_poly.entity_id
_entity_poly.type
_entity_poly.pdbx_seq_one_letter_code
_entity_poly.pdbx_strand_id
1 'polypeptide(L)'
;MGDSEKLSRVRARLLEGHVIPAHPLALTSQRRLDERRQVALTRYYADAGAGGVAVGVHSTQFAIRKAGLFEPVLRLAAEIVAESERRDRRPLLRIAGAIGPTKQAVAEAETARRFGYDAVLLSLGALRDEGVPELVAHCRAVSEVLPLVGFYLQPAVGGRLLDEGFWRSFLEIDAVVAIKVAPFNRYQTLDVVRALAASGRAGEVALYTGNDDAIVFDLLAEHSPGANERPVRFVGGLLGQWGVWTRRAVALLEAVKKCRREGGAGALGLLALGQQLTDANAALFDARNGFRGCIPGIHEVLRRQGFLAGRFCLDPHEELSPGQSEEIDRVLAAYPHLADDAFVRENLDRWLS
;
A
#
# COMPACT_ATOMS: atom_id res chain seq x y z
N MET A 1 -0.21 -28.12 -0.13
CA MET A 1 0.24 -27.21 0.94
C MET A 1 -0.96 -26.91 1.79
N GLY A 2 -0.93 -27.21 3.09
CA GLY A 2 -2.05 -26.94 4.00
C GLY A 2 -2.18 -25.44 4.32
N ASP A 3 -3.36 -25.02 4.79
CA ASP A 3 -3.63 -23.59 5.08
C ASP A 3 -2.67 -23.03 6.15
N SER A 4 -2.27 -23.81 7.14
CA SER A 4 -1.29 -23.41 8.17
C SER A 4 0.10 -23.14 7.58
N GLU A 5 0.55 -23.94 6.62
CA GLU A 5 1.83 -23.76 5.94
C GLU A 5 1.82 -22.49 5.06
N LYS A 6 0.69 -22.25 4.36
CA LYS A 6 0.49 -21.01 3.59
C LYS A 6 0.53 -19.78 4.49
N LEU A 7 -0.18 -19.81 5.62
CA LEU A 7 -0.20 -18.72 6.59
C LEU A 7 1.20 -18.40 7.12
N SER A 8 1.95 -19.43 7.54
CA SER A 8 3.32 -19.29 8.05
C SER A 8 4.25 -18.69 7.02
N ARG A 9 4.14 -19.10 5.75
CA ARG A 9 4.93 -18.54 4.65
C ARG A 9 4.61 -17.06 4.40
N VAL A 10 3.33 -16.67 4.40
CA VAL A 10 2.92 -15.28 4.20
C VAL A 10 3.43 -14.40 5.34
N ARG A 11 3.33 -14.86 6.60
CA ARG A 11 3.89 -14.17 7.78
C ARG A 11 5.40 -13.95 7.64
N ALA A 12 6.15 -15.01 7.37
CA ALA A 12 7.61 -14.94 7.22
C ALA A 12 8.00 -13.91 6.16
N ARG A 13 7.33 -13.95 5.00
CA ARG A 13 7.61 -13.01 3.92
C ARG A 13 7.27 -11.56 4.26
N LEU A 14 6.13 -11.32 4.90
CA LEU A 14 5.78 -9.96 5.30
C LEU A 14 6.75 -9.40 6.34
N LEU A 15 7.28 -10.24 7.24
CA LEU A 15 8.27 -9.83 8.25
C LEU A 15 9.65 -9.48 7.67
N GLU A 16 10.00 -9.94 6.46
CA GLU A 16 11.21 -9.51 5.75
C GLU A 16 11.21 -8.01 5.44
N GLY A 17 10.02 -7.41 5.37
CA GLY A 17 9.83 -6.00 5.02
C GLY A 17 10.04 -5.70 3.54
N HIS A 18 9.00 -5.22 2.89
CA HIS A 18 8.97 -5.01 1.45
C HIS A 18 8.45 -3.63 1.07
N VAL A 19 8.81 -3.20 -0.13
CA VAL A 19 8.11 -2.17 -0.87
C VAL A 19 6.92 -2.83 -1.56
N ILE A 20 5.70 -2.40 -1.21
CA ILE A 20 4.46 -2.90 -1.81
C ILE A 20 3.69 -1.70 -2.38
N PRO A 21 3.81 -1.42 -3.70
CA PRO A 21 3.03 -0.38 -4.34
C PRO A 21 1.54 -0.65 -4.23
N ALA A 22 0.77 0.39 -3.88
CA ALA A 22 -0.68 0.37 -4.03
C ALA A 22 -0.99 0.69 -5.51
N HIS A 23 -1.43 -0.32 -6.24
CA HIS A 23 -1.50 -0.32 -7.70
C HIS A 23 -2.53 0.69 -8.24
N PRO A 24 -2.16 1.71 -9.04
CA PRO A 24 -3.09 2.60 -9.71
C PRO A 24 -3.89 1.91 -10.80
N LEU A 25 -4.99 2.53 -11.22
CA LEU A 25 -5.84 2.06 -12.30
C LEU A 25 -5.52 2.79 -13.60
N ALA A 26 -5.12 2.06 -14.64
CA ALA A 26 -4.92 2.58 -15.97
C ALA A 26 -6.24 2.60 -16.76
N LEU A 27 -6.67 3.78 -17.18
CA LEU A 27 -7.90 3.97 -17.96
C LEU A 27 -7.64 4.66 -19.28
N THR A 28 -8.45 4.33 -20.30
CA THR A 28 -8.57 5.10 -21.53
C THR A 28 -9.32 6.42 -21.31
N SER A 29 -9.34 7.30 -22.30
CA SER A 29 -10.14 8.54 -22.27
C SER A 29 -11.65 8.28 -22.16
N GLN A 30 -12.12 7.09 -22.52
CA GLN A 30 -13.50 6.65 -22.33
C GLN A 30 -13.75 5.95 -20.97
N ARG A 31 -12.78 6.04 -20.03
CA ARG A 31 -12.80 5.41 -18.70
C ARG A 31 -13.00 3.89 -18.73
N ARG A 32 -12.54 3.24 -19.80
CA ARG A 32 -12.43 1.78 -19.88
C ARG A 32 -11.03 1.35 -19.44
N LEU A 33 -10.89 0.13 -18.91
CA LEU A 33 -9.60 -0.42 -18.54
C LEU A 33 -8.63 -0.40 -19.73
N ASP A 34 -7.47 0.21 -19.56
CA ASP A 34 -6.35 0.13 -20.50
C ASP A 34 -5.45 -1.04 -20.05
N GLU A 35 -5.79 -2.24 -20.52
CA GLU A 35 -5.10 -3.47 -20.10
C GLU A 35 -3.60 -3.41 -20.38
N ARG A 36 -3.18 -2.88 -21.54
CA ARG A 36 -1.78 -2.74 -21.93
C ARG A 36 -1.00 -1.92 -20.90
N ARG A 37 -1.55 -0.79 -20.47
CA ARG A 37 -0.91 0.10 -19.50
C ARG A 37 -1.02 -0.45 -18.07
N GLN A 38 -2.11 -1.13 -17.75
CA GLN A 38 -2.26 -1.83 -16.46
C GLN A 38 -1.21 -2.93 -16.30
N VAL A 39 -0.96 -3.70 -17.35
CA VAL A 39 0.12 -4.70 -17.43
C VAL A 39 1.49 -4.06 -17.28
N ALA A 40 1.74 -2.96 -17.99
CA ALA A 40 3.01 -2.23 -17.93
C ALA A 40 3.34 -1.75 -16.51
N LEU A 41 2.35 -1.25 -15.77
CA LEU A 41 2.54 -0.87 -14.36
C LEU A 41 2.94 -2.07 -13.49
N THR A 42 2.30 -3.23 -13.66
CA THR A 42 2.66 -4.42 -12.87
C THR A 42 4.08 -4.90 -13.20
N ARG A 43 4.47 -4.91 -14.48
CA ARG A 43 5.84 -5.23 -14.91
C ARG A 43 6.87 -4.26 -14.33
N TYR A 44 6.56 -2.97 -14.34
CA TYR A 44 7.40 -1.94 -13.74
C TYR A 44 7.64 -2.20 -12.25
N TYR A 45 6.61 -2.49 -11.48
CA TYR A 45 6.77 -2.78 -10.05
C TYR A 45 7.66 -3.99 -9.79
N ALA A 46 7.46 -5.06 -10.54
CA ALA A 46 8.29 -6.25 -10.44
C ALA A 46 9.76 -5.94 -10.77
N ASP A 47 10.02 -5.26 -11.88
CA ASP A 47 11.38 -4.94 -12.35
C ASP A 47 12.06 -3.86 -11.49
N ALA A 48 11.29 -2.94 -10.89
CA ALA A 48 11.80 -1.97 -9.92
C ALA A 48 12.29 -2.63 -8.62
N GLY A 49 11.93 -3.89 -8.36
CA GLY A 49 12.35 -4.63 -7.19
C GLY A 49 11.33 -4.64 -6.05
N ALA A 50 10.08 -4.27 -6.31
CA ALA A 50 9.02 -4.39 -5.31
C ALA A 50 8.92 -5.83 -4.80
N GLY A 51 8.61 -6.02 -3.51
CA GLY A 51 8.43 -7.34 -2.90
C GLY A 51 7.00 -7.87 -3.02
N GLY A 52 6.10 -7.07 -3.55
CA GLY A 52 4.71 -7.42 -3.82
C GLY A 52 3.94 -6.27 -4.44
N VAL A 53 2.65 -6.48 -4.70
CA VAL A 53 1.72 -5.46 -5.18
C VAL A 53 0.39 -5.54 -4.41
N ALA A 54 -0.24 -4.39 -4.16
CA ALA A 54 -1.57 -4.32 -3.56
C ALA A 54 -2.57 -3.81 -4.61
N VAL A 55 -3.58 -4.60 -4.96
CA VAL A 55 -4.51 -4.37 -6.07
C VAL A 55 -5.94 -4.30 -5.55
N GLY A 56 -6.79 -3.47 -6.16
CA GLY A 56 -8.17 -3.27 -5.70
C GLY A 56 -8.26 -2.42 -4.43
N VAL A 57 -7.21 -1.68 -4.10
CA VAL A 57 -7.07 -0.79 -2.95
C VAL A 57 -7.48 0.65 -3.30
N HIS A 58 -7.26 1.62 -2.41
CA HIS A 58 -7.67 3.02 -2.62
C HIS A 58 -7.16 3.59 -3.96
N SER A 59 -5.88 3.47 -4.27
CA SER A 59 -5.28 3.99 -5.53
C SER A 59 -5.78 3.27 -6.79
N THR A 60 -6.27 2.02 -6.66
CA THR A 60 -6.95 1.32 -7.76
C THR A 60 -8.38 1.84 -7.97
N GLN A 61 -8.83 2.77 -7.12
CA GLN A 61 -10.18 3.35 -7.04
C GLN A 61 -11.24 2.32 -6.59
N PHE A 62 -11.83 2.53 -5.43
CA PHE A 62 -12.85 1.60 -4.91
C PHE A 62 -14.05 1.42 -5.86
N ALA A 63 -14.29 2.41 -6.71
CA ALA A 63 -15.36 2.40 -7.72
C ALA A 63 -15.20 1.30 -8.79
N ILE A 64 -14.04 0.64 -8.91
CA ILE A 64 -13.85 -0.52 -9.82
C ILE A 64 -14.89 -1.61 -9.61
N ARG A 65 -15.44 -1.73 -8.38
CA ARG A 65 -16.50 -2.70 -8.05
C ARG A 65 -17.78 -2.41 -8.79
N LYS A 66 -18.23 -1.16 -8.76
CA LYS A 66 -19.43 -0.70 -9.48
C LYS A 66 -19.24 -0.71 -11.00
N ALA A 67 -18.00 -0.50 -11.46
CA ALA A 67 -17.63 -0.53 -12.87
C ALA A 67 -17.41 -1.96 -13.42
N GLY A 68 -17.53 -3.00 -12.59
CA GLY A 68 -17.27 -4.39 -13.02
C GLY A 68 -15.80 -4.70 -13.31
N LEU A 69 -14.87 -3.86 -12.83
CA LEU A 69 -13.43 -3.97 -13.12
C LEU A 69 -12.64 -4.69 -12.01
N PHE A 70 -13.26 -5.03 -10.88
CA PHE A 70 -12.54 -5.64 -9.76
C PHE A 70 -11.87 -6.95 -10.17
N GLU A 71 -12.62 -7.90 -10.69
CA GLU A 71 -12.08 -9.18 -11.14
C GLU A 71 -11.08 -9.06 -12.30
N PRO A 72 -11.34 -8.32 -13.39
CA PRO A 72 -10.37 -8.11 -14.45
C PRO A 72 -9.02 -7.55 -14.00
N VAL A 73 -9.02 -6.56 -13.13
CA VAL A 73 -7.79 -5.91 -12.65
C VAL A 73 -6.99 -6.86 -11.75
N LEU A 74 -7.67 -7.60 -10.85
CA LEU A 74 -7.00 -8.60 -10.02
C LEU A 74 -6.37 -9.71 -10.87
N ARG A 75 -7.11 -10.23 -11.85
CA ARG A 75 -6.64 -11.28 -12.75
C ARG A 75 -5.39 -10.85 -13.52
N LEU A 76 -5.43 -9.69 -14.18
CA LEU A 76 -4.29 -9.15 -14.94
C LEU A 76 -3.04 -9.02 -14.06
N ALA A 77 -3.16 -8.42 -12.88
CA ALA A 77 -2.02 -8.26 -11.98
C ALA A 77 -1.46 -9.62 -11.52
N ALA A 78 -2.33 -10.58 -11.20
CA ALA A 78 -1.90 -11.92 -10.79
C ALA A 78 -1.16 -12.67 -11.90
N GLU A 79 -1.63 -12.60 -13.15
CA GLU A 79 -1.00 -13.20 -14.33
C GLU A 79 0.41 -12.64 -14.55
N ILE A 80 0.57 -11.32 -14.51
CA ILE A 80 1.87 -10.65 -14.72
C ILE A 80 2.83 -10.89 -13.55
N VAL A 81 2.33 -10.90 -12.32
CA VAL A 81 3.15 -11.28 -11.17
C VAL A 81 3.66 -12.71 -11.31
N ALA A 82 2.80 -13.67 -11.72
CA ALA A 82 3.21 -15.06 -11.93
C ALA A 82 4.22 -15.19 -13.09
N GLU A 83 4.10 -14.38 -14.15
CA GLU A 83 5.09 -14.29 -15.24
C GLU A 83 6.45 -13.82 -14.71
N SER A 84 6.44 -12.73 -13.94
CA SER A 84 7.65 -12.13 -13.36
C SER A 84 8.33 -13.09 -12.37
N GLU A 85 7.56 -13.79 -11.52
CA GLU A 85 8.09 -14.78 -10.59
C GLU A 85 8.82 -15.94 -11.31
N ARG A 86 8.25 -16.41 -12.42
CA ARG A 86 8.89 -17.47 -13.23
C ARG A 86 10.17 -16.99 -13.91
N ARG A 87 10.17 -15.76 -14.43
CA ARG A 87 11.34 -15.15 -15.09
C ARG A 87 12.47 -14.91 -14.11
N ASP A 88 12.18 -14.28 -12.97
CA ASP A 88 13.19 -13.74 -12.05
C ASP A 88 13.50 -14.71 -10.89
N ARG A 89 12.75 -15.80 -10.77
CA ARG A 89 12.79 -16.76 -9.65
C ARG A 89 12.68 -16.08 -8.28
N ARG A 90 11.99 -14.94 -8.24
CA ARG A 90 11.76 -14.13 -7.06
C ARG A 90 10.27 -14.07 -6.79
N PRO A 91 9.80 -14.63 -5.66
CA PRO A 91 8.39 -14.58 -5.33
C PRO A 91 7.95 -13.14 -5.01
N LEU A 92 6.72 -12.78 -5.39
CA LEU A 92 6.08 -11.49 -5.14
C LEU A 92 4.79 -11.68 -4.33
N LEU A 93 4.59 -10.87 -3.29
CA LEU A 93 3.35 -10.89 -2.53
C LEU A 93 2.21 -10.25 -3.35
N ARG A 94 1.06 -10.93 -3.35
CA ARG A 94 -0.18 -10.44 -3.96
C ARG A 94 -1.17 -10.13 -2.86
N ILE A 95 -1.48 -8.85 -2.68
CA ILE A 95 -2.44 -8.39 -1.68
C ILE A 95 -3.65 -7.81 -2.40
N ALA A 96 -4.85 -8.34 -2.15
CA ALA A 96 -6.08 -7.81 -2.72
C ALA A 96 -6.77 -6.89 -1.71
N GLY A 97 -7.31 -5.76 -2.17
CA GLY A 97 -8.20 -4.95 -1.34
C GLY A 97 -9.59 -5.59 -1.25
N ALA A 98 -10.20 -5.61 -0.06
CA ALA A 98 -11.61 -5.92 0.12
C ALA A 98 -12.31 -4.81 0.91
N ILE A 99 -13.56 -4.53 0.53
CA ILE A 99 -14.38 -3.44 1.10
C ILE A 99 -15.85 -3.86 1.24
N GLY A 100 -16.63 -3.00 1.84
CA GLY A 100 -18.08 -3.14 1.90
C GLY A 100 -18.57 -3.97 3.08
N PRO A 101 -19.88 -4.28 3.10
CA PRO A 101 -20.47 -5.17 4.11
C PRO A 101 -19.85 -6.58 4.06
N THR A 102 -19.99 -7.35 5.14
CA THR A 102 -19.35 -8.67 5.31
C THR A 102 -19.54 -9.60 4.12
N LYS A 103 -20.76 -9.72 3.59
CA LYS A 103 -21.05 -10.56 2.43
C LYS A 103 -20.22 -10.17 1.20
N GLN A 104 -20.08 -8.87 0.93
CA GLN A 104 -19.29 -8.36 -0.18
C GLN A 104 -17.79 -8.62 0.06
N ALA A 105 -17.27 -8.27 1.25
CA ALA A 105 -15.86 -8.44 1.56
C ALA A 105 -15.41 -9.90 1.50
N VAL A 106 -16.26 -10.83 1.96
CA VAL A 106 -16.04 -12.29 1.83
C VAL A 106 -15.99 -12.71 0.35
N ALA A 107 -16.95 -12.28 -0.47
CA ALA A 107 -16.97 -12.59 -1.91
C ALA A 107 -15.75 -12.02 -2.66
N GLU A 108 -15.28 -10.82 -2.28
CA GLU A 108 -14.05 -10.22 -2.82
C GLU A 108 -12.80 -11.01 -2.39
N ALA A 109 -12.75 -11.48 -1.15
CA ALA A 109 -11.68 -12.35 -0.67
C ALA A 109 -11.67 -13.72 -1.40
N GLU A 110 -12.85 -14.32 -1.66
CA GLU A 110 -12.97 -15.55 -2.46
C GLU A 110 -12.47 -15.36 -3.89
N THR A 111 -12.80 -14.22 -4.50
CA THR A 111 -12.29 -13.86 -5.83
C THR A 111 -10.77 -13.72 -5.81
N ALA A 112 -10.21 -13.03 -4.81
CA ALA A 112 -8.77 -12.91 -4.63
C ALA A 112 -8.09 -14.27 -4.43
N ARG A 113 -8.67 -15.16 -3.60
CA ARG A 113 -8.17 -16.51 -3.39
C ARG A 113 -8.13 -17.32 -4.69
N ARG A 114 -9.16 -17.20 -5.54
CA ARG A 114 -9.25 -17.86 -6.84
C ARG A 114 -8.13 -17.44 -7.80
N PHE A 115 -7.67 -16.18 -7.74
CA PHE A 115 -6.54 -15.67 -8.52
C PHE A 115 -5.18 -15.82 -7.82
N GLY A 116 -5.13 -16.56 -6.70
CA GLY A 116 -3.87 -16.87 -6.03
C GLY A 116 -3.26 -15.71 -5.23
N TYR A 117 -4.07 -14.79 -4.74
CA TYR A 117 -3.62 -13.77 -3.80
C TYR A 117 -3.23 -14.40 -2.45
N ASP A 118 -2.25 -13.79 -1.79
CA ASP A 118 -1.68 -14.27 -0.54
C ASP A 118 -2.44 -13.77 0.68
N ALA A 119 -2.98 -12.55 0.62
CA ALA A 119 -3.68 -11.89 1.72
C ALA A 119 -4.69 -10.84 1.21
N VAL A 120 -5.58 -10.41 2.10
CA VAL A 120 -6.56 -9.36 1.86
C VAL A 120 -6.27 -8.14 2.75
N LEU A 121 -6.15 -6.96 2.14
CA LEU A 121 -6.16 -5.67 2.81
C LEU A 121 -7.61 -5.23 3.00
N LEU A 122 -8.12 -5.34 4.23
CA LEU A 122 -9.53 -5.14 4.53
C LEU A 122 -9.81 -3.70 4.98
N SER A 123 -10.62 -2.97 4.21
CA SER A 123 -11.09 -1.63 4.58
C SER A 123 -12.41 -1.70 5.35
N LEU A 124 -12.44 -1.04 6.51
CA LEU A 124 -13.63 -0.92 7.36
C LEU A 124 -14.44 0.36 7.13
N GLY A 125 -14.09 1.14 6.13
CA GLY A 125 -14.72 2.44 5.85
C GLY A 125 -16.21 2.38 5.50
N ALA A 126 -16.72 1.23 5.08
CA ALA A 126 -18.15 1.03 4.82
C ALA A 126 -18.97 0.74 6.10
N LEU A 127 -18.33 0.35 7.18
CA LEU A 127 -18.93 -0.03 8.46
C LEU A 127 -18.80 1.14 9.45
N ARG A 128 -19.46 2.27 9.16
CA ARG A 128 -19.23 3.53 9.87
C ARG A 128 -19.80 3.56 11.28
N ASP A 129 -20.95 2.92 11.47
CA ASP A 129 -21.75 3.00 12.70
C ASP A 129 -21.58 1.77 13.59
N GLU A 130 -20.90 0.73 13.10
CA GLU A 130 -20.67 -0.52 13.81
C GLU A 130 -19.67 -0.36 14.97
N GLY A 131 -19.94 -1.04 16.08
CA GLY A 131 -19.06 -1.13 17.24
C GLY A 131 -17.90 -2.10 17.04
N VAL A 132 -16.98 -2.12 18.02
CA VAL A 132 -15.80 -3.01 17.96
C VAL A 132 -16.18 -4.49 17.80
N PRO A 133 -17.19 -5.04 18.50
CA PRO A 133 -17.56 -6.45 18.33
C PRO A 133 -17.98 -6.81 16.91
N GLU A 134 -18.80 -5.96 16.26
CA GLU A 134 -19.28 -6.15 14.90
C GLU A 134 -18.13 -6.03 13.88
N LEU A 135 -17.22 -5.09 14.10
CA LEU A 135 -16.03 -4.94 13.26
C LEU A 135 -15.11 -6.16 13.35
N VAL A 136 -14.90 -6.68 14.53
CA VAL A 136 -14.08 -7.88 14.74
C VAL A 136 -14.76 -9.12 14.15
N ALA A 137 -16.08 -9.26 14.28
CA ALA A 137 -16.86 -10.33 13.66
C ALA A 137 -16.74 -10.29 12.13
N HIS A 138 -16.83 -9.08 11.54
CA HIS A 138 -16.59 -8.86 10.11
C HIS A 138 -15.17 -9.30 9.69
N CYS A 139 -14.15 -8.88 10.44
CA CYS A 139 -12.76 -9.28 10.17
C CYS A 139 -12.58 -10.81 10.25
N ARG A 140 -13.16 -11.47 11.26
CA ARG A 140 -13.12 -12.93 11.41
C ARG A 140 -13.73 -13.63 10.20
N ALA A 141 -14.92 -13.21 9.75
CA ALA A 141 -15.57 -13.81 8.58
C ALA A 141 -14.72 -13.73 7.30
N VAL A 142 -14.04 -12.60 7.06
CA VAL A 142 -13.13 -12.46 5.91
C VAL A 142 -11.86 -13.30 6.09
N SER A 143 -11.38 -13.42 7.32
CA SER A 143 -10.16 -14.17 7.65
C SER A 143 -10.28 -15.68 7.44
N GLU A 144 -11.50 -16.22 7.41
CA GLU A 144 -11.77 -17.62 7.05
C GLU A 144 -11.45 -17.93 5.57
N VAL A 145 -11.36 -16.89 4.73
CA VAL A 145 -11.09 -17.06 3.30
C VAL A 145 -9.60 -16.88 2.98
N LEU A 146 -8.99 -15.81 3.47
CA LEU A 146 -7.58 -15.47 3.23
C LEU A 146 -6.97 -14.78 4.47
N PRO A 147 -5.63 -14.88 4.67
CA PRO A 147 -4.93 -14.10 5.66
C PRO A 147 -5.24 -12.61 5.57
N LEU A 148 -5.36 -11.95 6.72
CA LEU A 148 -5.73 -10.54 6.80
C LEU A 148 -4.54 -9.62 6.96
N VAL A 149 -4.55 -8.54 6.19
CA VAL A 149 -3.82 -7.30 6.44
C VAL A 149 -4.84 -6.27 6.95
N GLY A 150 -4.70 -5.83 8.18
CA GLY A 150 -5.52 -4.73 8.73
C GLY A 150 -5.22 -3.43 8.00
N PHE A 151 -6.22 -2.56 7.88
CA PHE A 151 -6.05 -1.28 7.22
C PHE A 151 -6.58 -0.13 8.07
N TYR A 152 -5.66 0.62 8.67
CA TYR A 152 -6.00 1.89 9.29
C TYR A 152 -5.92 2.99 8.23
N LEU A 153 -7.02 3.27 7.56
CA LEU A 153 -7.12 4.34 6.58
C LEU A 153 -7.66 5.61 7.25
N GLN A 154 -7.06 6.76 6.94
CA GLN A 154 -7.51 8.05 7.47
C GLN A 154 -8.95 8.38 7.01
N PRO A 155 -9.75 9.08 7.85
CA PRO A 155 -11.14 9.41 7.53
C PRO A 155 -11.31 10.30 6.30
N ALA A 156 -10.34 11.19 6.00
CA ALA A 156 -10.42 12.12 4.87
C ALA A 156 -10.51 11.44 3.50
N VAL A 157 -10.05 10.18 3.38
CA VAL A 157 -10.10 9.39 2.15
C VAL A 157 -10.95 8.12 2.28
N GLY A 158 -11.96 8.15 3.15
CA GLY A 158 -12.95 7.08 3.29
C GLY A 158 -12.64 6.03 4.35
N GLY A 159 -11.70 6.28 5.25
CA GLY A 159 -11.44 5.46 6.43
C GLY A 159 -12.36 5.80 7.61
N ARG A 160 -12.04 5.22 8.77
CA ARG A 160 -12.68 5.51 10.05
C ARG A 160 -11.67 5.51 11.19
N LEU A 161 -12.02 6.13 12.31
CA LEU A 161 -11.23 6.05 13.53
C LEU A 161 -11.31 4.64 14.12
N LEU A 162 -10.15 4.09 14.47
CA LEU A 162 -9.99 2.79 15.09
C LEU A 162 -9.06 2.97 16.29
N ASP A 163 -9.60 2.80 17.48
CA ASP A 163 -8.85 2.98 18.72
C ASP A 163 -7.97 1.74 19.07
N GLU A 164 -7.18 1.86 20.11
CA GLU A 164 -6.32 0.78 20.59
C GLU A 164 -7.15 -0.47 20.99
N GLY A 165 -8.36 -0.29 21.51
CA GLY A 165 -9.27 -1.39 21.89
C GLY A 165 -9.66 -2.24 20.70
N PHE A 166 -9.98 -1.61 19.56
CA PHE A 166 -10.22 -2.32 18.31
C PHE A 166 -8.97 -3.11 17.89
N TRP A 167 -7.78 -2.49 17.87
CA TRP A 167 -6.57 -3.17 17.43
C TRP A 167 -6.17 -4.34 18.33
N ARG A 168 -6.39 -4.26 19.64
CA ARG A 168 -6.20 -5.38 20.55
C ARG A 168 -7.09 -6.56 20.17
N SER A 169 -8.39 -6.33 19.98
CA SER A 169 -9.34 -7.38 19.59
C SER A 169 -9.09 -7.92 18.17
N PHE A 170 -8.67 -7.06 17.24
CA PHE A 170 -8.27 -7.46 15.88
C PHE A 170 -7.07 -8.41 15.90
N LEU A 171 -6.09 -8.15 16.76
CA LEU A 171 -4.88 -8.96 16.89
C LEU A 171 -5.12 -10.35 17.55
N GLU A 172 -6.31 -10.60 18.12
CA GLU A 172 -6.71 -11.93 18.55
C GLU A 172 -7.10 -12.87 17.40
N ILE A 173 -7.24 -12.35 16.19
CA ILE A 173 -7.56 -13.16 15.01
C ILE A 173 -6.26 -13.81 14.50
N ASP A 174 -6.17 -15.14 14.57
CA ASP A 174 -4.96 -15.88 14.18
C ASP A 174 -4.50 -15.58 12.74
N ALA A 175 -5.43 -15.45 11.81
CA ALA A 175 -5.13 -15.21 10.40
C ALA A 175 -4.65 -13.78 10.09
N VAL A 176 -4.51 -12.88 11.07
CA VAL A 176 -3.88 -11.58 10.88
C VAL A 176 -2.37 -11.77 10.68
N VAL A 177 -1.85 -11.22 9.58
CA VAL A 177 -0.45 -11.34 9.17
C VAL A 177 0.29 -9.99 9.10
N ALA A 178 -0.46 -8.89 8.95
CA ALA A 178 0.10 -7.55 8.94
C ALA A 178 -0.95 -6.49 9.26
N ILE A 179 -0.50 -5.28 9.53
CA ILE A 179 -1.34 -4.08 9.59
C ILE A 179 -0.69 -2.99 8.75
N LYS A 180 -1.44 -2.46 7.77
CA LYS A 180 -1.12 -1.21 7.08
C LYS A 180 -1.62 -0.04 7.92
N VAL A 181 -0.71 0.82 8.35
CA VAL A 181 -0.99 1.95 9.24
C VAL A 181 -0.90 3.25 8.45
N ALA A 182 -2.04 3.89 8.19
CA ALA A 182 -2.17 5.07 7.35
C ALA A 182 -3.17 6.11 7.89
N PRO A 183 -3.19 6.41 9.21
CA PRO A 183 -4.09 7.43 9.76
C PRO A 183 -3.57 8.86 9.52
N PHE A 184 -2.32 9.07 9.11
CA PHE A 184 -1.62 10.36 9.02
C PHE A 184 -1.68 11.13 10.35
N ASN A 185 -1.64 10.41 11.44
CA ASN A 185 -1.68 10.91 12.80
C ASN A 185 -0.79 10.05 13.70
N ARG A 186 0.21 10.69 14.33
CA ARG A 186 1.20 9.97 15.15
C ARG A 186 0.58 9.30 16.38
N TYR A 187 -0.40 9.93 17.01
CA TYR A 187 -1.07 9.35 18.19
C TYR A 187 -1.84 8.08 17.81
N GLN A 188 -2.61 8.13 16.72
CA GLN A 188 -3.33 6.96 16.19
C GLN A 188 -2.38 5.86 15.69
N THR A 189 -1.25 6.23 15.10
CA THR A 189 -0.20 5.27 14.75
C THR A 189 0.30 4.53 15.99
N LEU A 190 0.50 5.23 17.11
CA LEU A 190 0.93 4.64 18.38
C LEU A 190 -0.11 3.71 19.00
N ASP A 191 -1.41 3.93 18.77
CA ASP A 191 -2.46 2.99 19.22
C ASP A 191 -2.25 1.60 18.62
N VAL A 192 -1.93 1.52 17.32
CA VAL A 192 -1.63 0.24 16.64
C VAL A 192 -0.34 -0.38 17.19
N VAL A 193 0.70 0.43 17.38
CA VAL A 193 2.00 -0.03 17.88
C VAL A 193 1.87 -0.61 19.29
N ARG A 194 1.17 0.08 20.19
CA ARG A 194 0.91 -0.38 21.56
C ARG A 194 0.09 -1.67 21.58
N ALA A 195 -0.97 -1.73 20.78
CA ALA A 195 -1.78 -2.94 20.66
C ALA A 195 -0.96 -4.14 20.20
N LEU A 196 -0.09 -3.97 19.19
CA LEU A 196 0.77 -5.06 18.71
C LEU A 196 1.81 -5.47 19.75
N ALA A 197 2.45 -4.52 20.41
CA ALA A 197 3.42 -4.82 21.46
C ALA A 197 2.80 -5.65 22.60
N ALA A 198 1.63 -5.23 23.07
CA ALA A 198 0.91 -5.91 24.16
C ALA A 198 0.31 -7.26 23.75
N SER A 199 0.11 -7.52 22.46
CA SER A 199 -0.48 -8.77 21.97
C SER A 199 0.45 -10.00 22.06
N GLY A 200 1.74 -9.79 22.26
CA GLY A 200 2.78 -10.84 22.15
C GLY A 200 3.08 -11.32 20.73
N ARG A 201 2.40 -10.77 19.71
CA ARG A 201 2.48 -11.20 18.30
C ARG A 201 3.41 -10.38 17.43
N ALA A 202 4.30 -9.57 18.00
CA ALA A 202 5.27 -8.75 17.27
C ALA A 202 6.22 -9.55 16.35
N GLY A 203 6.37 -10.86 16.59
CA GLY A 203 7.12 -11.79 15.73
C GLY A 203 6.28 -12.49 14.65
N GLU A 204 4.97 -12.23 14.57
CA GLU A 204 4.04 -12.87 13.65
C GLU A 204 3.28 -11.89 12.75
N VAL A 205 3.04 -10.67 13.25
CA VAL A 205 2.27 -9.63 12.56
C VAL A 205 3.20 -8.47 12.19
N ALA A 206 3.31 -8.21 10.90
CA ALA A 206 4.17 -7.16 10.36
C ALA A 206 3.46 -5.80 10.37
N LEU A 207 4.16 -4.71 10.73
CA LEU A 207 3.68 -3.36 10.51
C LEU A 207 4.23 -2.81 9.18
N TYR A 208 3.32 -2.34 8.34
CA TYR A 208 3.62 -1.65 7.09
C TYR A 208 3.16 -0.20 7.18
N THR A 209 4.07 0.74 6.98
CA THR A 209 3.65 2.14 6.93
C THR A 209 2.81 2.42 5.69
N GLY A 210 1.79 3.21 5.88
CA GLY A 210 0.97 3.84 4.86
C GLY A 210 0.85 5.34 5.13
N ASN A 211 1.63 5.87 6.10
CA ASN A 211 1.72 7.28 6.44
C ASN A 211 2.62 7.98 5.42
N ASP A 212 2.06 8.42 4.31
CA ASP A 212 2.80 9.10 3.24
C ASP A 212 3.45 10.43 3.70
N ASP A 213 2.99 10.97 4.83
CA ASP A 213 3.56 12.15 5.50
C ASP A 213 4.79 11.85 6.38
N ALA A 214 5.06 10.57 6.70
CA ALA A 214 6.09 10.19 7.67
C ALA A 214 6.80 8.86 7.33
N ILE A 215 6.96 8.52 6.05
CA ILE A 215 7.49 7.23 5.59
C ILE A 215 8.83 6.89 6.23
N VAL A 216 9.82 7.77 6.10
CA VAL A 216 11.19 7.50 6.57
C VAL A 216 11.24 7.48 8.10
N PHE A 217 10.46 8.34 8.76
CA PHE A 217 10.36 8.33 10.21
C PHE A 217 9.83 7.00 10.72
N ASP A 218 8.72 6.50 10.16
CA ASP A 218 8.15 5.20 10.52
C ASP A 218 9.16 4.06 10.31
N LEU A 219 9.81 4.07 9.15
CA LEU A 219 10.78 3.04 8.82
C LEU A 219 12.04 3.07 9.68
N LEU A 220 12.48 4.21 10.18
CA LEU A 220 13.67 4.32 11.06
C LEU A 220 13.34 4.08 12.53
N ALA A 221 12.15 4.48 12.97
CA ALA A 221 11.78 4.42 14.36
C ALA A 221 11.67 2.98 14.88
N GLU A 222 12.16 2.77 16.09
CA GLU A 222 11.89 1.63 16.91
C GLU A 222 10.96 2.06 18.05
N HIS A 223 9.88 1.35 18.22
CA HIS A 223 8.90 1.64 19.24
C HIS A 223 9.05 0.64 20.40
N SER A 224 9.45 1.14 21.55
CA SER A 224 9.53 0.37 22.80
C SER A 224 8.46 0.88 23.77
N PRO A 225 7.24 0.35 23.71
CA PRO A 225 6.11 0.89 24.48
C PRO A 225 6.25 0.76 25.99
N GLY A 226 7.07 -0.18 26.45
CA GLY A 226 7.33 -0.43 27.90
C GLY A 226 8.65 -1.14 28.13
N ALA A 227 9.14 -1.09 29.37
CA ALA A 227 10.47 -1.63 29.74
C ALA A 227 10.60 -3.14 29.52
N ASN A 228 9.48 -3.90 29.52
CA ASN A 228 9.46 -5.35 29.37
C ASN A 228 8.80 -5.82 28.07
N GLU A 229 8.42 -4.89 27.19
CA GLU A 229 7.74 -5.20 25.94
C GLU A 229 8.76 -5.30 24.79
N ARG A 230 8.48 -6.21 23.85
CA ARG A 230 9.35 -6.33 22.66
C ARG A 230 9.24 -5.07 21.80
N PRO A 231 10.37 -4.55 21.30
CA PRO A 231 10.35 -3.43 20.36
C PRO A 231 9.56 -3.78 19.11
N VAL A 232 8.72 -2.86 18.66
CA VAL A 232 7.92 -2.98 17.45
C VAL A 232 8.43 -2.01 16.39
N ARG A 233 8.48 -2.43 15.14
CA ARG A 233 8.97 -1.64 14.01
C ARG A 233 8.07 -1.77 12.82
N PHE A 234 8.02 -0.70 12.02
CA PHE A 234 7.58 -0.82 10.64
C PHE A 234 8.69 -1.51 9.82
N VAL A 235 8.36 -2.65 9.24
CA VAL A 235 9.35 -3.44 8.48
C VAL A 235 9.43 -3.04 7.02
N GLY A 236 8.34 -2.47 6.48
CA GLY A 236 8.20 -2.03 5.09
C GLY A 236 7.06 -1.03 4.95
N GLY A 237 6.61 -0.80 3.73
CA GLY A 237 5.46 0.05 3.47
C GLY A 237 4.53 -0.52 2.39
N LEU A 238 3.25 -0.20 2.53
CA LEU A 238 2.22 -0.41 1.53
C LEU A 238 1.60 0.97 1.25
N LEU A 239 2.09 1.65 0.24
CA LEU A 239 1.91 3.09 0.06
C LEU A 239 1.39 3.44 -1.31
N GLY A 240 0.54 4.48 -1.37
CA GLY A 240 0.14 5.12 -2.63
C GLY A 240 1.32 5.76 -3.34
N GLN A 241 2.17 6.45 -2.59
CA GLN A 241 3.39 7.08 -3.11
C GLN A 241 4.33 6.07 -3.79
N TRP A 242 4.42 4.86 -3.30
CA TRP A 242 5.27 3.83 -3.91
C TRP A 242 4.72 3.26 -5.23
N GLY A 243 3.52 3.67 -5.63
CA GLY A 243 2.98 3.47 -6.98
C GLY A 243 3.67 4.34 -8.04
N VAL A 244 4.42 5.38 -7.62
CA VAL A 244 5.35 6.17 -8.42
C VAL A 244 6.75 6.05 -7.84
N TRP A 245 7.78 6.21 -8.65
CA TRP A 245 9.20 6.18 -8.25
C TRP A 245 9.57 4.91 -7.45
N THR A 246 8.97 3.79 -7.80
CA THR A 246 9.10 2.52 -7.07
C THR A 246 10.54 2.06 -6.94
N ARG A 247 11.38 2.27 -7.98
CA ARG A 247 12.81 1.94 -7.93
C ARG A 247 13.54 2.72 -6.82
N ARG A 248 13.17 3.98 -6.60
CA ARG A 248 13.71 4.82 -5.52
C ARG A 248 13.20 4.39 -4.16
N ALA A 249 11.94 4.00 -4.07
CA ALA A 249 11.37 3.45 -2.84
C ALA A 249 12.09 2.16 -2.41
N VAL A 250 12.43 1.28 -3.34
CA VAL A 250 13.22 0.07 -3.05
C VAL A 250 14.61 0.44 -2.53
N ALA A 251 15.30 1.37 -3.19
CA ALA A 251 16.61 1.85 -2.75
C ALA A 251 16.54 2.50 -1.36
N LEU A 252 15.50 3.28 -1.08
CA LEU A 252 15.26 3.89 0.23
C LEU A 252 15.08 2.84 1.33
N LEU A 253 14.23 1.83 1.12
CA LEU A 253 14.00 0.78 2.11
C LEU A 253 15.28 0.00 2.40
N GLU A 254 16.08 -0.31 1.39
CA GLU A 254 17.38 -0.98 1.59
C GLU A 254 18.39 -0.08 2.34
N ALA A 255 18.40 1.22 2.07
CA ALA A 255 19.21 2.18 2.83
C ALA A 255 18.78 2.26 4.30
N VAL A 256 17.47 2.24 4.59
CA VAL A 256 16.95 2.17 5.97
C VAL A 256 17.36 0.86 6.64
N LYS A 257 17.20 -0.29 5.97
CA LYS A 257 17.63 -1.59 6.51
C LYS A 257 19.13 -1.60 6.81
N LYS A 258 19.95 -1.02 5.91
CA LYS A 258 21.39 -0.87 6.13
C LYS A 258 21.69 0.01 7.34
N CYS A 259 21.08 1.21 7.42
CA CYS A 259 21.22 2.12 8.56
C CYS A 259 20.92 1.42 9.89
N ARG A 260 19.85 0.63 9.95
CA ARG A 260 19.49 -0.16 11.14
C ARG A 260 20.55 -1.19 11.51
N ARG A 261 21.09 -1.94 10.53
CA ARG A 261 22.16 -2.93 10.79
C ARG A 261 23.46 -2.28 11.28
N GLU A 262 23.70 -1.05 10.88
CA GLU A 262 24.90 -0.26 11.24
C GLU A 262 24.69 0.64 12.47
N GLY A 263 23.70 0.32 13.33
CA GLY A 263 23.46 1.02 14.58
C GLY A 263 22.99 2.47 14.43
N GLY A 264 22.32 2.80 13.31
CA GLY A 264 21.78 4.15 13.04
C GLY A 264 22.71 5.05 12.23
N ALA A 265 23.82 4.52 11.71
CA ALA A 265 24.73 5.30 10.87
C ALA A 265 24.00 5.85 9.63
N GLY A 266 24.08 7.18 9.39
CA GLY A 266 23.41 7.84 8.29
C GLY A 266 21.93 8.21 8.54
N ALA A 267 21.38 7.97 9.72
CA ALA A 267 19.98 8.26 10.03
C ALA A 267 19.58 9.72 9.78
N LEU A 268 20.43 10.69 10.12
CA LEU A 268 20.17 12.10 9.87
C LEU A 268 20.00 12.42 8.38
N GLY A 269 20.82 11.81 7.51
CA GLY A 269 20.68 11.97 6.06
C GLY A 269 19.37 11.35 5.54
N LEU A 270 18.97 10.20 6.07
CA LEU A 270 17.69 9.56 5.72
C LEU A 270 16.50 10.38 6.22
N LEU A 271 16.57 11.00 7.41
CA LEU A 271 15.52 11.90 7.91
C LEU A 271 15.39 13.15 7.04
N ALA A 272 16.52 13.74 6.60
CA ALA A 272 16.51 14.87 5.65
C ALA A 272 15.85 14.47 4.31
N LEU A 273 16.18 13.30 3.77
CA LEU A 273 15.52 12.73 2.59
C LEU A 273 14.02 12.51 2.84
N GLY A 274 13.66 12.02 4.04
CA GLY A 274 12.27 11.84 4.45
C GLY A 274 11.47 13.14 4.42
N GLN A 275 12.07 14.25 4.84
CA GLN A 275 11.44 15.56 4.81
C GLN A 275 11.16 16.04 3.37
N GLN A 276 12.10 15.79 2.44
CA GLN A 276 11.91 16.08 1.01
C GLN A 276 10.80 15.21 0.40
N LEU A 277 10.75 13.94 0.79
CA LEU A 277 9.70 13.01 0.35
C LEU A 277 8.33 13.42 0.88
N THR A 278 8.23 13.90 2.12
CA THR A 278 6.99 14.43 2.70
C THR A 278 6.51 15.67 1.94
N ASP A 279 7.42 16.60 1.58
CA ASP A 279 7.07 17.77 0.76
C ASP A 279 6.59 17.36 -0.65
N ALA A 280 7.26 16.41 -1.27
CA ALA A 280 6.81 15.86 -2.56
C ALA A 280 5.42 15.19 -2.44
N ASN A 281 5.17 14.44 -1.37
CA ASN A 281 3.89 13.78 -1.13
C ASN A 281 2.77 14.79 -0.85
N ALA A 282 3.06 15.92 -0.21
CA ALA A 282 2.08 16.98 -0.02
C ALA A 282 1.51 17.51 -1.35
N ALA A 283 2.36 17.61 -2.39
CA ALA A 283 1.95 17.99 -3.74
C ALA A 283 1.21 16.84 -4.46
N LEU A 284 1.77 15.63 -4.43
CA LEU A 284 1.19 14.46 -5.11
C LEU A 284 -0.19 14.09 -4.58
N PHE A 285 -0.36 14.12 -3.26
CA PHE A 285 -1.61 13.75 -2.59
C PHE A 285 -2.55 14.91 -2.34
N ASP A 286 -2.17 16.13 -2.74
CA ASP A 286 -3.03 17.30 -2.58
C ASP A 286 -3.43 17.55 -1.12
N ALA A 287 -2.47 17.44 -0.21
CA ALA A 287 -2.72 17.57 1.23
C ALA A 287 -3.38 18.91 1.60
N ARG A 288 -3.00 20.00 0.90
CA ARG A 288 -3.55 21.35 1.08
C ARG A 288 -5.05 21.42 0.83
N ASN A 289 -5.58 20.58 -0.09
CA ASN A 289 -7.00 20.54 -0.46
C ASN A 289 -7.73 19.32 0.13
N GLY A 290 -7.25 18.78 1.25
CA GLY A 290 -7.88 17.64 1.93
C GLY A 290 -7.84 16.34 1.12
N PHE A 291 -6.77 16.15 0.36
CA PHE A 291 -6.50 14.94 -0.43
C PHE A 291 -7.44 14.70 -1.62
N ARG A 292 -8.19 15.71 -2.09
CA ARG A 292 -9.12 15.56 -3.22
C ARG A 292 -8.43 15.16 -4.52
N GLY A 293 -7.25 15.71 -4.79
CA GLY A 293 -6.42 15.40 -5.95
C GLY A 293 -5.44 14.22 -5.75
N CYS A 294 -5.65 13.38 -4.75
CA CYS A 294 -4.72 12.30 -4.38
C CYS A 294 -4.49 11.30 -5.52
N ILE A 295 -5.53 10.70 -6.08
CA ILE A 295 -5.41 9.74 -7.19
C ILE A 295 -4.97 10.44 -8.48
N PRO A 296 -5.56 11.57 -8.91
CA PRO A 296 -5.09 12.33 -10.06
C PRO A 296 -3.63 12.77 -9.97
N GLY A 297 -3.12 13.09 -8.78
CA GLY A 297 -1.70 13.45 -8.59
C GLY A 297 -0.74 12.30 -8.86
N ILE A 298 -1.08 11.09 -8.38
CA ILE A 298 -0.35 9.86 -8.73
C ILE A 298 -0.42 9.62 -10.25
N HIS A 299 -1.61 9.75 -10.85
CA HIS A 299 -1.81 9.57 -12.28
C HIS A 299 -1.02 10.59 -13.09
N GLU A 300 -0.89 11.84 -12.64
CA GLU A 300 -0.11 12.87 -13.32
C GLU A 300 1.37 12.50 -13.43
N VAL A 301 1.98 12.01 -12.35
CA VAL A 301 3.37 11.54 -12.37
C VAL A 301 3.52 10.37 -13.36
N LEU A 302 2.66 9.37 -13.29
CA LEU A 302 2.70 8.21 -14.20
C LEU A 302 2.41 8.59 -15.65
N ARG A 303 1.56 9.60 -15.90
CA ARG A 303 1.32 10.13 -17.23
C ARG A 303 2.58 10.81 -17.78
N ARG A 304 3.26 11.62 -16.98
CA ARG A 304 4.53 12.27 -17.37
C ARG A 304 5.62 11.25 -17.67
N GLN A 305 5.63 10.13 -16.95
CA GLN A 305 6.54 9.01 -17.20
C GLN A 305 6.13 8.14 -18.40
N GLY A 306 4.96 8.36 -19.00
CA GLY A 306 4.46 7.63 -20.18
C GLY A 306 3.66 6.37 -19.87
N PHE A 307 3.48 6.00 -18.60
CA PHE A 307 2.69 4.82 -18.21
C PHE A 307 1.20 5.00 -18.50
N LEU A 308 0.63 6.17 -18.22
CA LEU A 308 -0.78 6.45 -18.39
C LEU A 308 -1.06 7.35 -19.59
N ALA A 309 -2.18 7.12 -20.27
CA ALA A 309 -2.63 7.95 -21.38
C ALA A 309 -3.17 9.32 -20.91
N GLY A 310 -3.60 9.41 -19.66
CA GLY A 310 -4.13 10.61 -19.03
C GLY A 310 -4.31 10.40 -17.53
N ARG A 311 -4.90 11.39 -16.86
CA ARG A 311 -5.24 11.32 -15.42
C ARG A 311 -6.61 10.71 -15.14
N PHE A 312 -7.15 9.96 -16.07
CA PHE A 312 -8.52 9.48 -16.06
C PHE A 312 -8.82 8.65 -14.81
N CYS A 313 -9.81 9.11 -14.02
CA CYS A 313 -10.42 8.37 -12.94
C CYS A 313 -11.80 7.84 -13.35
N LEU A 314 -12.34 6.85 -12.65
CA LEU A 314 -13.71 6.33 -12.90
C LEU A 314 -14.76 7.42 -12.66
N ASP A 315 -14.58 8.22 -11.60
CA ASP A 315 -15.35 9.45 -11.42
C ASP A 315 -14.75 10.55 -12.31
N PRO A 316 -15.53 11.10 -13.28
CA PRO A 316 -15.05 12.17 -14.14
C PRO A 316 -14.75 13.49 -13.42
N HIS A 317 -15.23 13.66 -12.20
CA HIS A 317 -15.01 14.85 -11.38
C HIS A 317 -13.75 14.73 -10.49
N GLU A 318 -13.14 13.55 -10.43
CA GLU A 318 -11.89 13.33 -9.70
C GLU A 318 -10.71 13.76 -10.57
N GLU A 319 -10.26 15.00 -10.35
CA GLU A 319 -9.20 15.68 -11.12
C GLU A 319 -8.23 16.39 -10.17
N LEU A 320 -7.10 16.88 -10.71
CA LEU A 320 -6.20 17.72 -9.96
C LEU A 320 -6.92 18.97 -9.43
N SER A 321 -6.63 19.32 -8.19
CA SER A 321 -7.06 20.60 -7.64
C SER A 321 -6.36 21.77 -8.32
N PRO A 322 -6.96 22.97 -8.34
CA PRO A 322 -6.30 24.19 -8.87
C PRO A 322 -4.93 24.41 -8.19
N GLY A 323 -3.88 24.60 -8.98
CA GLY A 323 -2.50 24.79 -8.52
C GLY A 323 -1.74 23.51 -8.17
N GLN A 324 -2.37 22.33 -8.17
CA GLN A 324 -1.68 21.08 -7.82
C GLN A 324 -0.65 20.68 -8.90
N SER A 325 -0.93 20.92 -10.17
CA SER A 325 0.04 20.63 -11.25
C SER A 325 1.33 21.40 -11.07
N GLU A 326 1.25 22.68 -10.72
CA GLU A 326 2.36 23.58 -10.46
C GLU A 326 3.15 23.16 -9.21
N GLU A 327 2.46 22.66 -8.17
CA GLU A 327 3.13 22.09 -6.99
C GLU A 327 3.87 20.79 -7.33
N ILE A 328 3.32 19.95 -8.21
CA ILE A 328 4.03 18.77 -8.74
C ILE A 328 5.26 19.20 -9.53
N ASP A 329 5.18 20.23 -10.37
CA ASP A 329 6.32 20.79 -11.10
C ASP A 329 7.40 21.30 -10.14
N ARG A 330 7.00 21.99 -9.07
CA ARG A 330 7.90 22.50 -8.05
C ARG A 330 8.70 21.38 -7.38
N VAL A 331 8.04 20.32 -6.93
CA VAL A 331 8.71 19.23 -6.21
C VAL A 331 9.58 18.39 -7.12
N LEU A 332 9.19 18.18 -8.38
CA LEU A 332 10.02 17.49 -9.37
C LEU A 332 11.30 18.27 -9.69
N ALA A 333 11.21 19.60 -9.76
CA ALA A 333 12.38 20.47 -9.95
C ALA A 333 13.27 20.54 -8.71
N ALA A 334 12.67 20.58 -7.52
CA ALA A 334 13.40 20.68 -6.25
C ALA A 334 14.09 19.36 -5.86
N TYR A 335 13.47 18.22 -6.18
CA TYR A 335 13.92 16.89 -5.71
C TYR A 335 14.04 15.87 -6.85
N PRO A 336 14.82 16.14 -7.92
CA PRO A 336 14.93 15.24 -9.07
C PRO A 336 15.48 13.86 -8.72
N HIS A 337 16.19 13.74 -7.60
CA HIS A 337 16.74 12.48 -7.11
C HIS A 337 15.69 11.53 -6.52
N LEU A 338 14.47 12.00 -6.23
CA LEU A 338 13.35 11.16 -5.80
C LEU A 338 12.72 10.41 -6.98
N ALA A 339 12.85 10.93 -8.20
CA ALA A 339 12.29 10.33 -9.41
C ALA A 339 13.18 9.21 -9.96
N ASP A 340 12.56 8.23 -10.61
CA ASP A 340 13.23 7.12 -11.30
C ASP A 340 13.06 7.17 -12.83
N ASP A 341 12.92 8.37 -13.39
CA ASP A 341 12.59 8.61 -14.79
C ASP A 341 13.59 7.99 -15.78
N ALA A 342 14.88 7.91 -15.42
CA ALA A 342 15.87 7.25 -16.25
C ALA A 342 15.57 5.74 -16.37
N PHE A 343 15.28 5.08 -15.24
CA PHE A 343 14.90 3.67 -15.21
C PHE A 343 13.62 3.41 -16.01
N VAL A 344 12.63 4.30 -15.87
CA VAL A 344 11.37 4.18 -16.63
C VAL A 344 11.63 4.33 -18.12
N ARG A 345 12.37 5.36 -18.55
CA ARG A 345 12.67 5.62 -19.98
C ARG A 345 13.38 4.46 -20.66
N GLU A 346 14.31 3.81 -19.95
CA GLU A 346 15.07 2.67 -20.47
C GLU A 346 14.22 1.41 -20.68
N ASN A 347 13.07 1.29 -19.98
CA ASN A 347 12.32 0.04 -19.94
C ASN A 347 10.86 0.17 -20.42
N LEU A 348 10.33 1.37 -20.57
CA LEU A 348 8.91 1.62 -20.80
C LEU A 348 8.35 0.88 -22.04
N ASP A 349 9.06 0.90 -23.16
CA ASP A 349 8.63 0.23 -24.40
C ASP A 349 8.50 -1.28 -24.19
N ARG A 350 9.44 -1.88 -23.47
CA ARG A 350 9.39 -3.31 -23.12
C ARG A 350 8.21 -3.65 -22.22
N TRP A 351 7.86 -2.77 -21.27
CA TRP A 351 6.71 -3.00 -20.40
C TRP A 351 5.37 -2.82 -21.13
N LEU A 352 5.34 -1.92 -22.10
CA LEU A 352 4.16 -1.65 -22.93
C LEU A 352 4.00 -2.66 -24.09
N SER A 353 4.98 -3.48 -24.39
CA SER A 353 4.86 -4.58 -25.37
C SER A 353 4.10 -5.77 -24.79
#